data_75290948c186d160e20a4b15bc89f667
#
_entry.id   75290948c186d160e20a4b15bc89f667
#
_cell.length_a   1.000
_cell.length_b   1.000
_cell.length_c   1.000
_cell.angle_alpha   90.00
_cell.angle_beta   90.00
_cell.angle_gamma   90.00
#
_symmetry.space_group_name_H-M   'P 1'
#
loop_
_entity.id
_entity.type
_entity.pdbx_description
1 polymer ?
#
loop_
_entity_poly.entity_id
_entity_poly.type
_entity_poly.pdbx_seq_one_letter_code
_entity_poly.pdbx_strand_id
1 'polypeptide(L)'
;MGSLKQQGFLFFTTTSSPLGEIYLASDGEHLTGLWFEKQKYFPESILGIKETTQLDIFQETREWLECYFSGKNPDFFPDIRPQGTAFRHKVWDILLEIPYGSTRTYGDIAKELNVNSAQAVGGAVGHNPISILIPCHRVVGANGGLTGFAGGVDKKRWLLESERGSSG
;
A
#
# COMPACT_ATOMS: atom_id res chain seq x y z
N MET A 1 0.40 -21.05 1.75
CA MET A 1 0.95 -19.84 2.39
C MET A 1 2.45 -19.97 2.51
N GLY A 2 3.19 -18.97 2.03
CA GLY A 2 4.64 -18.99 2.13
C GLY A 2 5.12 -18.62 3.53
N SER A 3 6.33 -19.05 3.88
CA SER A 3 7.00 -18.59 5.08
C SER A 3 7.31 -17.09 4.95
N LEU A 4 7.66 -16.44 6.06
CA LEU A 4 8.07 -15.03 6.03
C LEU A 4 9.22 -14.81 5.05
N LYS A 5 10.17 -15.72 5.03
CA LYS A 5 11.32 -15.66 4.11
C LYS A 5 10.88 -15.71 2.65
N GLN A 6 9.92 -16.58 2.31
CA GLN A 6 9.39 -16.69 0.96
C GLN A 6 8.62 -15.44 0.54
N GLN A 7 8.02 -14.75 1.51
CA GLN A 7 7.30 -13.48 1.26
C GLN A 7 8.23 -12.28 1.24
N GLY A 8 9.53 -12.48 1.48
CA GLY A 8 10.50 -11.38 1.52
C GLY A 8 10.49 -10.60 2.82
N PHE A 9 9.91 -11.15 3.89
CA PHE A 9 9.81 -10.46 5.19
C PHE A 9 10.95 -10.94 6.11
N LEU A 10 12.17 -10.46 5.86
CA LEU A 10 13.35 -10.84 6.65
C LEU A 10 13.63 -9.83 7.76
N PHE A 11 13.26 -8.58 7.57
CA PHE A 11 13.48 -7.49 8.50
C PHE A 11 12.22 -6.68 8.64
N PHE A 12 11.99 -6.10 9.83
CA PHE A 12 10.88 -5.19 10.01
C PHE A 12 11.28 -4.04 10.92
N THR A 13 10.52 -2.95 10.83
CA THR A 13 10.58 -1.83 11.75
C THR A 13 9.23 -1.15 11.80
N THR A 14 9.09 -0.19 12.69
CA THR A 14 7.88 0.63 12.78
C THR A 14 8.23 2.09 12.60
N THR A 15 7.23 2.88 12.21
CA THR A 15 7.37 4.32 12.13
C THR A 15 6.02 4.96 12.45
N SER A 16 6.04 6.14 13.04
CA SER A 16 4.81 6.85 13.39
C SER A 16 4.30 7.65 12.22
N SER A 17 2.98 7.86 12.18
CA SER A 17 2.35 8.70 11.16
C SER A 17 1.13 9.40 11.76
N PRO A 18 0.57 10.41 11.05
CA PRO A 18 -0.68 11.03 11.49
C PRO A 18 -1.85 10.04 11.57
N LEU A 19 -1.75 8.90 10.92
CA LEU A 19 -2.78 7.85 10.92
C LEU A 19 -2.44 6.70 11.87
N GLY A 20 -1.42 6.86 12.70
CA GLY A 20 -1.01 5.85 13.66
C GLY A 20 0.27 5.14 13.23
N GLU A 21 0.56 4.05 13.92
CA GLU A 21 1.78 3.29 13.70
C GLU A 21 1.74 2.58 12.36
N ILE A 22 2.85 2.63 11.64
CA ILE A 22 3.06 1.92 10.37
C ILE A 22 4.15 0.89 10.56
N TYR A 23 3.92 -0.31 10.04
CA TYR A 23 4.89 -1.41 10.06
C TYR A 23 5.51 -1.55 8.67
N LEU A 24 6.84 -1.63 8.62
CA LEU A 24 7.60 -1.79 7.38
C LEU A 24 8.32 -3.13 7.39
N ALA A 25 8.34 -3.81 6.25
CA ALA A 25 9.09 -5.06 6.10
C ALA A 25 10.00 -4.98 4.87
N SER A 26 11.10 -5.73 4.91
CA SER A 26 12.10 -5.72 3.84
C SER A 26 12.78 -7.07 3.72
N ASP A 27 13.29 -7.36 2.53
CA ASP A 27 14.17 -8.50 2.27
C ASP A 27 15.64 -8.13 2.47
N GLY A 28 15.92 -6.89 2.90
CA GLY A 28 17.26 -6.34 3.09
C GLY A 28 17.63 -5.31 2.05
N GLU A 29 17.04 -5.37 0.88
CA GLU A 29 17.33 -4.46 -0.25
C GLU A 29 16.09 -3.71 -0.73
N HIS A 30 14.92 -4.33 -0.67
CA HIS A 30 13.67 -3.78 -1.18
C HIS A 30 12.65 -3.66 -0.08
N LEU A 31 11.70 -2.74 -0.24
CA LEU A 31 10.53 -2.69 0.63
C LEU A 31 9.56 -3.76 0.16
N THR A 32 9.24 -4.70 1.04
CA THR A 32 8.34 -5.81 0.73
C THR A 32 7.01 -5.70 1.42
N GLY A 33 6.88 -4.83 2.42
CA GLY A 33 5.62 -4.64 3.12
C GLY A 33 5.52 -3.28 3.78
N LEU A 34 4.29 -2.76 3.82
CA LEU A 34 3.93 -1.55 4.57
C LEU A 34 2.47 -1.68 4.97
N TRP A 35 2.20 -1.69 6.26
CA TRP A 35 0.85 -1.86 6.79
C TRP A 35 0.60 -0.87 7.91
N PHE A 36 -0.65 -0.43 8.02
CA PHE A 36 -1.10 0.25 9.22
C PHE A 36 -1.30 -0.79 10.32
N GLU A 37 -1.19 -0.36 11.57
CA GLU A 37 -1.49 -1.20 12.72
C GLU A 37 -2.92 -1.75 12.59
N LYS A 38 -3.07 -3.06 12.82
CA LYS A 38 -4.36 -3.76 12.75
C LYS A 38 -5.00 -3.77 11.36
N GLN A 39 -4.22 -3.50 10.32
CA GLN A 39 -4.72 -3.59 8.96
C GLN A 39 -5.13 -5.04 8.65
N LYS A 40 -6.21 -5.20 7.89
CA LYS A 40 -6.64 -6.51 7.43
C LYS A 40 -5.51 -7.18 6.65
N TYR A 41 -5.31 -8.47 6.90
CA TYR A 41 -4.24 -9.28 6.29
C TYR A 41 -2.82 -8.90 6.73
N PHE A 42 -2.67 -8.09 7.76
CA PHE A 42 -1.34 -7.81 8.31
C PHE A 42 -0.71 -9.13 8.79
N PRO A 43 0.52 -9.44 8.35
CA PRO A 43 1.17 -10.69 8.75
C PRO A 43 1.77 -10.55 10.15
N GLU A 44 0.99 -10.83 11.17
CA GLU A 44 1.40 -10.63 12.57
C GLU A 44 2.67 -11.40 12.94
N SER A 45 2.99 -12.47 12.22
CA SER A 45 4.20 -13.25 12.46
C SER A 45 5.49 -12.47 12.26
N ILE A 46 5.46 -11.32 11.54
CA ILE A 46 6.66 -10.50 11.41
C ILE A 46 7.09 -9.92 12.77
N LEU A 47 6.17 -9.81 13.72
CA LEU A 47 6.48 -9.29 15.06
C LEU A 47 7.41 -10.24 15.84
N GLY A 48 7.58 -11.48 15.38
CA GLY A 48 8.53 -12.42 15.95
C GLY A 48 9.94 -12.27 15.42
N ILE A 49 10.15 -11.41 14.42
CA ILE A 49 11.47 -11.11 13.87
C ILE A 49 12.08 -10.00 14.70
N LYS A 50 13.41 -10.02 14.86
CA LYS A 50 14.09 -8.93 15.57
C LYS A 50 13.95 -7.64 14.78
N GLU A 51 13.50 -6.59 15.43
CA GLU A 51 13.34 -5.29 14.80
C GLU A 51 14.71 -4.74 14.37
N THR A 52 14.78 -4.21 13.14
CA THR A 52 16.00 -3.65 12.57
C THR A 52 15.67 -2.30 11.94
N THR A 53 16.13 -1.21 12.55
CA THR A 53 15.78 0.15 12.12
C THR A 53 16.76 0.75 11.12
N GLN A 54 17.93 0.15 10.94
CA GLN A 54 19.09 0.76 10.28
C GLN A 54 19.27 0.39 8.80
N LEU A 55 18.25 -0.19 8.16
CA LEU A 55 18.36 -0.50 6.72
C LEU A 55 18.12 0.76 5.89
N ASP A 56 18.91 0.91 4.83
CA ASP A 56 18.76 2.05 3.91
C ASP A 56 17.36 2.14 3.33
N ILE A 57 16.77 1.00 2.96
CA ILE A 57 15.42 1.01 2.39
C ILE A 57 14.39 1.50 3.42
N PHE A 58 14.58 1.21 4.70
CA PHE A 58 13.68 1.73 5.73
C PHE A 58 13.83 3.24 5.89
N GLN A 59 15.07 3.75 5.85
CA GLN A 59 15.32 5.18 5.94
C GLN A 59 14.70 5.91 4.75
N GLU A 60 14.89 5.40 3.55
CA GLU A 60 14.31 5.99 2.34
C GLU A 60 12.78 5.98 2.39
N THR A 61 12.20 4.89 2.89
CA THR A 61 10.75 4.79 3.03
C THR A 61 10.22 5.79 4.06
N ARG A 62 10.93 5.97 5.18
CA ARG A 62 10.53 6.98 6.17
C ARG A 62 10.57 8.38 5.59
N GLU A 63 11.58 8.69 4.80
CA GLU A 63 11.69 10.00 4.14
C GLU A 63 10.53 10.20 3.15
N TRP A 64 10.20 9.16 2.41
CA TRP A 64 9.06 9.20 1.49
C TRP A 64 7.75 9.44 2.25
N LEU A 65 7.54 8.71 3.34
CA LEU A 65 6.33 8.85 4.16
C LEU A 65 6.24 10.22 4.79
N GLU A 66 7.34 10.74 5.30
CA GLU A 66 7.37 12.08 5.89
C GLU A 66 6.99 13.14 4.86
N CYS A 67 7.52 13.05 3.67
CA CYS A 67 7.17 13.93 2.56
C CYS A 67 5.68 13.80 2.21
N TYR A 68 5.21 12.57 2.05
CA TYR A 68 3.81 12.30 1.69
C TYR A 68 2.84 12.85 2.75
N PHE A 69 3.09 12.56 4.02
CA PHE A 69 2.22 13.00 5.11
C PHE A 69 2.31 14.50 5.39
N SER A 70 3.31 15.18 4.82
CA SER A 70 3.37 16.63 4.88
C SER A 70 2.46 17.30 3.85
N GLY A 71 1.77 16.51 3.03
CA GLY A 71 0.85 16.98 2.02
C GLY A 71 1.47 17.19 0.65
N LYS A 72 2.60 16.58 0.39
CA LYS A 72 3.30 16.70 -0.89
C LYS A 72 3.30 15.38 -1.65
N ASN A 73 3.40 15.46 -2.97
CA ASN A 73 3.63 14.30 -3.82
C ASN A 73 5.14 14.09 -3.90
N PRO A 74 5.70 13.05 -3.25
CA PRO A 74 7.14 12.85 -3.29
C PRO A 74 7.65 12.66 -4.72
N ASP A 75 8.84 13.21 -5.01
CA ASP A 75 9.45 13.13 -6.35
C ASP A 75 10.45 11.99 -6.48
N PHE A 76 10.49 11.10 -5.50
CA PHE A 76 11.31 9.89 -5.50
C PHE A 76 10.45 8.73 -5.04
N PHE A 77 10.92 7.50 -5.25
CA PHE A 77 10.13 6.31 -4.92
C PHE A 77 11.04 5.20 -4.42
N PRO A 78 10.79 4.65 -3.22
CA PRO A 78 11.57 3.52 -2.71
C PRO A 78 11.45 2.31 -3.62
N ASP A 79 12.49 1.48 -3.61
CA ASP A 79 12.49 0.26 -4.42
C ASP A 79 11.59 -0.78 -3.74
N ILE A 80 10.43 -1.04 -4.33
CA ILE A 80 9.44 -1.96 -3.77
C ILE A 80 9.50 -3.31 -4.47
N ARG A 81 9.20 -4.37 -3.70
CA ARG A 81 9.10 -5.72 -4.26
C ARG A 81 7.94 -6.46 -3.59
N PRO A 82 6.70 -6.19 -4.01
CA PRO A 82 5.56 -6.89 -3.45
C PRO A 82 5.53 -8.34 -3.90
N GLN A 83 5.07 -9.25 -3.04
CA GLN A 83 4.91 -10.66 -3.34
C GLN A 83 3.42 -10.97 -3.45
N GLY A 84 3.05 -11.72 -4.48
CA GLY A 84 1.66 -12.09 -4.70
C GLY A 84 1.48 -12.87 -5.99
N THR A 85 0.22 -13.20 -6.30
CA THR A 85 -0.12 -13.94 -7.50
C THR A 85 0.07 -13.06 -8.75
N ALA A 86 0.13 -13.71 -9.92
CA ALA A 86 0.23 -13.00 -11.20
C ALA A 86 -0.92 -12.02 -11.39
N PHE A 87 -2.14 -12.42 -11.02
CA PHE A 87 -3.31 -11.54 -11.14
C PHE A 87 -3.18 -10.33 -10.22
N ARG A 88 -2.75 -10.54 -8.97
CA ARG A 88 -2.55 -9.42 -8.04
C ARG A 88 -1.52 -8.44 -8.56
N HIS A 89 -0.41 -8.94 -9.12
CA HIS A 89 0.61 -8.06 -9.72
C HIS A 89 0.03 -7.21 -10.85
N LYS A 90 -0.82 -7.78 -11.69
CA LYS A 90 -1.46 -7.01 -12.77
C LYS A 90 -2.32 -5.88 -12.21
N VAL A 91 -3.07 -6.15 -11.14
CA VAL A 91 -3.88 -5.13 -10.48
C VAL A 91 -2.97 -4.06 -9.88
N TRP A 92 -1.96 -4.48 -9.11
CA TRP A 92 -1.07 -3.53 -8.45
C TRP A 92 -0.31 -2.64 -9.45
N ASP A 93 0.07 -3.18 -10.61
CA ASP A 93 0.71 -2.38 -11.67
C ASP A 93 -0.22 -1.27 -12.14
N ILE A 94 -1.51 -1.55 -12.27
CA ILE A 94 -2.50 -0.53 -12.64
C ILE A 94 -2.61 0.52 -11.53
N LEU A 95 -2.62 0.09 -10.26
CA LEU A 95 -2.69 1.02 -9.15
C LEU A 95 -1.52 2.01 -9.17
N LEU A 96 -0.32 1.50 -9.48
CA LEU A 96 0.88 2.34 -9.53
C LEU A 96 0.80 3.41 -10.61
N GLU A 97 -0.07 3.24 -11.59
CA GLU A 97 -0.27 4.22 -12.66
C GLU A 97 -1.33 5.26 -12.33
N ILE A 98 -2.08 5.11 -11.24
CA ILE A 98 -3.09 6.10 -10.84
C ILE A 98 -2.37 7.32 -10.27
N PRO A 99 -2.51 8.50 -10.91
CA PRO A 99 -1.78 9.68 -10.45
C PRO A 99 -2.20 10.13 -9.05
N TYR A 100 -1.27 10.77 -8.37
CA TYR A 100 -1.53 11.45 -7.11
C TYR A 100 -2.73 12.41 -7.27
N GLY A 101 -3.68 12.34 -6.36
CA GLY A 101 -4.87 13.17 -6.39
C GLY A 101 -5.99 12.65 -7.29
N SER A 102 -5.79 11.51 -7.97
CA SER A 102 -6.79 10.91 -8.86
C SER A 102 -7.31 9.60 -8.30
N THR A 103 -8.44 9.13 -8.85
CA THR A 103 -9.06 7.87 -8.45
C THR A 103 -9.50 7.09 -9.69
N ARG A 104 -9.65 5.77 -9.52
CA ARG A 104 -10.28 4.88 -10.49
C ARG A 104 -11.26 3.99 -9.76
N THR A 105 -12.24 3.45 -10.47
CA THR A 105 -13.20 2.52 -9.86
C THR A 105 -12.71 1.09 -10.02
N TYR A 106 -13.23 0.19 -9.16
CA TYR A 106 -12.97 -1.25 -9.29
C TYR A 106 -13.41 -1.74 -10.66
N GLY A 107 -14.55 -1.23 -11.16
CA GLY A 107 -15.07 -1.59 -12.48
C GLY A 107 -14.14 -1.14 -13.62
N ASP A 108 -13.55 0.04 -13.52
CA ASP A 108 -12.60 0.52 -14.52
C ASP A 108 -11.40 -0.42 -14.64
N ILE A 109 -10.88 -0.87 -13.50
CA ILE A 109 -9.73 -1.77 -13.48
C ILE A 109 -10.11 -3.14 -14.04
N ALA A 110 -11.27 -3.66 -13.65
CA ALA A 110 -11.77 -4.94 -14.17
C ALA A 110 -11.90 -4.89 -15.69
N LYS A 111 -12.43 -3.79 -16.21
CA LYS A 111 -12.59 -3.59 -17.64
C LYS A 111 -11.24 -3.54 -18.37
N GLU A 112 -10.28 -2.84 -17.81
CA GLU A 112 -8.94 -2.76 -18.39
C GLU A 112 -8.27 -4.13 -18.45
N LEU A 113 -8.46 -4.95 -17.40
CA LEU A 113 -7.92 -6.31 -17.33
C LEU A 113 -8.76 -7.35 -18.07
N ASN A 114 -9.91 -6.93 -18.62
CA ASN A 114 -10.82 -7.81 -19.33
C ASN A 114 -11.29 -8.98 -18.45
N VAL A 115 -11.61 -8.66 -17.18
CA VAL A 115 -12.19 -9.65 -16.25
C VAL A 115 -13.62 -9.24 -15.90
N ASN A 116 -14.46 -10.23 -15.64
CA ASN A 116 -15.89 -10.01 -15.42
C ASN A 116 -16.24 -9.67 -13.97
N SER A 117 -15.27 -9.59 -13.08
CA SER A 117 -15.55 -9.47 -11.66
C SER A 117 -14.79 -8.30 -11.03
N ALA A 118 -15.55 -7.26 -10.68
CA ALA A 118 -15.00 -6.17 -9.86
C ALA A 118 -14.63 -6.70 -8.46
N GLN A 119 -15.29 -7.77 -8.01
CA GLN A 119 -14.98 -8.40 -6.73
C GLN A 119 -13.60 -9.03 -6.72
N ALA A 120 -13.20 -9.65 -7.83
CA ALA A 120 -11.85 -10.22 -7.96
C ALA A 120 -10.79 -9.13 -7.88
N VAL A 121 -11.05 -7.99 -8.54
CA VAL A 121 -10.18 -6.80 -8.44
C VAL A 121 -10.12 -6.31 -6.99
N GLY A 122 -11.28 -6.22 -6.34
CA GLY A 122 -11.35 -5.80 -4.93
C GLY A 122 -10.52 -6.67 -4.01
N GLY A 123 -10.52 -7.99 -4.25
CA GLY A 123 -9.69 -8.92 -3.49
C GLY A 123 -8.20 -8.63 -3.67
N ALA A 124 -7.78 -8.40 -4.91
CA ALA A 124 -6.38 -8.07 -5.20
C ALA A 124 -5.97 -6.74 -4.57
N VAL A 125 -6.84 -5.72 -4.66
CA VAL A 125 -6.61 -4.42 -4.04
C VAL A 125 -6.47 -4.56 -2.53
N GLY A 126 -7.36 -5.35 -1.90
CA GLY A 126 -7.35 -5.56 -0.45
C GLY A 126 -6.13 -6.31 0.06
N HIS A 127 -5.51 -7.15 -0.77
CA HIS A 127 -4.31 -7.91 -0.40
C HIS A 127 -3.00 -7.21 -0.74
N ASN A 128 -3.06 -5.94 -1.12
CA ASN A 128 -1.87 -5.13 -1.37
C ASN A 128 -0.96 -5.14 -0.13
N PRO A 129 0.29 -5.63 -0.26
CA PRO A 129 1.18 -5.71 0.90
C PRO A 129 1.93 -4.42 1.20
N ILE A 130 1.84 -3.41 0.33
CA ILE A 130 2.60 -2.16 0.49
C ILE A 130 1.63 -0.98 0.35
N SER A 131 0.86 -0.74 1.40
CA SER A 131 -0.13 0.34 1.41
C SER A 131 0.52 1.71 1.16
N ILE A 132 -0.22 2.63 0.64
CA ILE A 132 0.15 4.01 0.31
C ILE A 132 1.06 4.07 -0.93
N LEU A 133 2.21 3.40 -0.95
CA LEU A 133 3.10 3.41 -2.12
C LEU A 133 2.44 2.73 -3.31
N ILE A 134 1.85 1.56 -3.10
CA ILE A 134 0.94 0.98 -4.09
C ILE A 134 -0.45 1.53 -3.71
N PRO A 135 -0.96 2.53 -4.44
CA PRO A 135 -2.03 3.38 -3.92
C PRO A 135 -3.42 2.76 -4.00
N CYS A 136 -3.63 1.69 -3.24
CA CYS A 136 -4.93 1.02 -3.19
C CYS A 136 -6.05 1.94 -2.66
N HIS A 137 -5.70 3.00 -1.92
CA HIS A 137 -6.68 3.99 -1.47
C HIS A 137 -7.28 4.81 -2.62
N ARG A 138 -6.64 4.80 -3.81
CA ARG A 138 -7.14 5.53 -4.99
C ARG A 138 -8.17 4.74 -5.79
N VAL A 139 -8.57 3.56 -5.32
CA VAL A 139 -9.64 2.77 -5.95
C VAL A 139 -10.92 2.96 -5.16
N VAL A 140 -11.99 3.34 -5.84
CA VAL A 140 -13.27 3.69 -5.21
C VAL A 140 -14.42 2.92 -5.88
N GLY A 141 -15.59 2.94 -5.24
CA GLY A 141 -16.79 2.35 -5.82
C GLY A 141 -17.28 3.10 -7.04
N ALA A 142 -18.23 2.50 -7.79
CA ALA A 142 -18.72 3.03 -9.06
C ALA A 142 -19.26 4.45 -8.96
N ASN A 143 -19.77 4.83 -7.80
CA ASN A 143 -20.32 6.17 -7.54
C ASN A 143 -19.35 7.03 -6.71
N GLY A 144 -18.07 6.66 -6.65
CA GLY A 144 -17.10 7.36 -5.83
C GLY A 144 -17.13 6.97 -4.37
N GLY A 145 -17.88 5.93 -4.00
CA GLY A 145 -18.00 5.49 -2.61
C GLY A 145 -16.70 4.92 -2.06
N LEU A 146 -16.42 5.20 -0.79
CA LEU A 146 -15.23 4.72 -0.10
C LEU A 146 -15.54 3.38 0.56
N THR A 147 -15.18 2.29 -0.12
CA THR A 147 -15.42 0.93 0.39
C THR A 147 -14.14 0.10 0.32
N GLY A 148 -14.06 -0.89 1.18
CA GLY A 148 -13.11 -1.98 1.01
C GLY A 148 -11.63 -1.68 1.22
N PHE A 149 -11.27 -0.66 1.99
CA PHE A 149 -9.87 -0.40 2.29
C PHE A 149 -9.40 -1.25 3.49
N ALA A 150 -8.32 -2.01 3.29
CA ALA A 150 -7.79 -2.89 4.34
C ALA A 150 -7.33 -2.14 5.59
N GLY A 151 -6.90 -0.91 5.44
CA GLY A 151 -6.50 -0.05 6.56
C GLY A 151 -7.66 0.65 7.25
N GLY A 152 -8.87 0.56 6.70
CA GLY A 152 -10.06 1.21 7.24
C GLY A 152 -10.49 2.42 6.42
N VAL A 153 -11.81 2.60 6.32
CA VAL A 153 -12.40 3.66 5.48
C VAL A 153 -11.97 5.06 5.92
N ASP A 154 -11.82 5.28 7.23
CA ASP A 154 -11.42 6.59 7.73
C ASP A 154 -10.01 6.97 7.25
N LYS A 155 -9.08 6.01 7.23
CA LYS A 155 -7.73 6.24 6.71
C LYS A 155 -7.76 6.50 5.21
N LYS A 156 -8.58 5.73 4.49
CA LYS A 156 -8.76 5.93 3.04
C LYS A 156 -9.23 7.34 2.74
N ARG A 157 -10.23 7.82 3.48
CA ARG A 157 -10.75 9.18 3.32
C ARG A 157 -9.66 10.22 3.59
N TRP A 158 -8.91 10.04 4.67
CA TRP A 158 -7.83 10.95 5.02
C TRP A 158 -6.79 11.06 3.90
N LEU A 159 -6.37 9.90 3.37
CA LEU A 159 -5.37 9.85 2.30
C LEU A 159 -5.88 10.56 1.04
N LEU A 160 -7.11 10.30 0.65
CA LEU A 160 -7.70 10.92 -0.55
C LEU A 160 -7.85 12.43 -0.38
N GLU A 161 -8.33 12.88 0.78
CA GLU A 161 -8.50 14.30 1.05
C GLU A 161 -7.16 15.02 1.10
N SER A 162 -6.16 14.41 1.69
CA SER A 162 -4.81 14.97 1.74
C SER A 162 -4.24 15.18 0.34
N GLU A 163 -4.42 14.18 -0.55
CA GLU A 163 -3.93 14.29 -1.92
C GLU A 163 -4.66 15.37 -2.69
N ARG A 164 -5.97 15.49 -2.51
CA ARG A 164 -6.77 16.53 -3.20
C ARG A 164 -6.42 17.92 -2.71
N GLY A 165 -6.24 18.07 -1.41
CA GLY A 165 -5.89 19.36 -0.82
C GLY A 165 -4.56 19.89 -1.29
N SER A 166 -3.60 18.99 -1.57
CA SER A 166 -2.25 19.35 -2.00
C SER A 166 -2.18 19.77 -3.46
N SER A 167 -3.14 19.35 -4.28
CA SER A 167 -3.13 19.62 -5.71
C SER A 167 -3.71 21.00 -6.05
N GLY A 168 -4.22 21.69 -5.05
CA GLY A 168 -4.84 23.00 -5.23
C GLY A 168 -3.89 24.17 -5.27
#